data_52341abe6fe8ce947c1c3f6bd7ce1854
#
_entry.id   52341abe6fe8ce947c1c3f6bd7ce1854
#
_cell.length_a   1.000
_cell.length_b   1.000
_cell.length_c   1.000
_cell.angle_alpha   90.00
_cell.angle_beta   90.00
_cell.angle_gamma   90.00
#
_symmetry.space_group_name_H-M   'P 1'
#
loop_
_entity.id
_entity.type
_entity.pdbx_description
1 polymer ?
#
loop_
_entity_poly.entity_id
_entity_poly.type
_entity_poly.pdbx_seq_one_letter_code
_entity_poly.pdbx_strand_id
1 'polypeptide(L)'
;MNKNQTPVQVSNIGVAAFLICLAAGAAGSGLAGHPAPLIVLGLIGLYLLFALKVADQWEKVAVLRMGRYVGLRGPGLFHIIPVVESLSRFVDQRVRVANVTAESTLTRDTVPVNVDAIVFWVVWNAEKAILEVQNFVDAIQLSAQTGLRESIGRHELAQMITERESLGRELQRILDEKTNPWGITVHSVEIRDVRIPQALEDAMSRQAQAERERQARNILGQAETEISDKFAQAAATYRDNPVALHLRAMNMLYEAIKERGSMVIVPSSAVETMGLGGSLAVAALNGAKP
;
A
#
# COMPACT_ATOMS: atom_id res chain seq x y z
N MET A 1 -6.91 -20.61 3.98
CA MET A 1 -7.35 -21.94 4.47
C MET A 1 -8.47 -21.71 5.46
N ASN A 2 -9.71 -21.91 4.99
CA ASN A 2 -10.92 -21.57 5.73
C ASN A 2 -11.20 -22.69 6.74
N LYS A 3 -10.76 -22.52 7.99
CA LYS A 3 -11.21 -23.38 9.09
C LYS A 3 -12.66 -22.99 9.43
N ASN A 4 -13.59 -23.48 8.65
CA ASN A 4 -14.98 -23.61 9.08
C ASN A 4 -14.97 -24.60 10.24
N GLN A 5 -14.71 -24.10 11.43
CA GLN A 5 -14.65 -24.91 12.63
C GLN A 5 -16.07 -25.24 13.03
N THR A 6 -16.42 -26.50 12.84
CA THR A 6 -17.56 -27.12 13.49
C THR A 6 -17.42 -26.95 15.03
N PRO A 7 -18.53 -26.71 15.75
CA PRO A 7 -18.50 -26.34 17.17
C PRO A 7 -18.03 -27.41 18.14
N VAL A 8 -17.55 -28.54 17.65
CA VAL A 8 -17.08 -29.66 18.52
C VAL A 8 -15.57 -29.87 18.30
N GLN A 9 -14.75 -28.89 18.68
CA GLN A 9 -13.32 -29.16 18.86
C GLN A 9 -13.09 -29.65 20.28
N VAL A 10 -12.72 -30.93 20.39
CA VAL A 10 -12.22 -31.50 21.65
C VAL A 10 -10.86 -30.85 21.92
N SER A 11 -10.69 -30.19 23.08
CA SER A 11 -9.41 -29.58 23.45
C SER A 11 -8.41 -30.65 23.88
N ASN A 12 -7.13 -30.48 23.47
CA ASN A 12 -6.06 -31.39 23.91
C ASN A 12 -5.98 -31.52 25.45
N ILE A 13 -6.31 -30.42 26.16
CA ILE A 13 -6.38 -30.42 27.64
C ILE A 13 -7.53 -31.26 28.13
N GLY A 14 -8.69 -31.21 27.48
CA GLY A 14 -9.83 -32.06 27.78
C GLY A 14 -9.50 -33.55 27.58
N VAL A 15 -8.78 -33.90 26.53
CA VAL A 15 -8.32 -35.27 26.28
C VAL A 15 -7.35 -35.75 27.38
N ALA A 16 -6.39 -34.89 27.73
CA ALA A 16 -5.45 -35.21 28.82
C ALA A 16 -6.16 -35.42 30.16
N ALA A 17 -7.12 -34.54 30.50
CA ALA A 17 -7.92 -34.69 31.71
C ALA A 17 -8.74 -35.97 31.69
N PHE A 18 -9.35 -36.35 30.56
CA PHE A 18 -10.07 -37.61 30.41
C PHE A 18 -9.16 -38.83 30.64
N LEU A 19 -7.97 -38.85 30.02
CA LEU A 19 -7.01 -39.95 30.19
C LEU A 19 -6.53 -40.08 31.63
N ILE A 20 -6.29 -38.97 32.33
CA ILE A 20 -5.90 -38.96 33.74
C ILE A 20 -7.03 -39.53 34.60
N CYS A 21 -8.27 -39.12 34.39
CA CYS A 21 -9.42 -39.65 35.12
C CYS A 21 -9.62 -41.17 34.88
N LEU A 22 -9.39 -41.61 33.64
CA LEU A 22 -9.52 -43.00 33.26
C LEU A 22 -8.42 -43.86 33.88
N ALA A 23 -7.18 -43.37 33.89
CA ALA A 23 -6.05 -44.04 34.57
C ALA A 23 -6.25 -44.12 36.10
N ALA A 24 -6.70 -43.02 36.71
CA ALA A 24 -7.04 -42.99 38.14
C ALA A 24 -8.20 -43.94 38.48
N GLY A 25 -9.20 -44.03 37.61
CA GLY A 25 -10.32 -44.97 37.73
C GLY A 25 -9.89 -46.43 37.65
N ALA A 26 -8.98 -46.76 36.73
CA ALA A 26 -8.42 -48.08 36.59
C ALA A 26 -7.59 -48.52 37.81
N ALA A 27 -6.75 -47.59 38.32
CA ALA A 27 -5.98 -47.83 39.55
C ALA A 27 -6.88 -48.01 40.76
N GLY A 28 -7.92 -47.19 40.92
CA GLY A 28 -8.89 -47.26 42.01
C GLY A 28 -9.74 -48.54 41.98
N SER A 29 -10.12 -49.03 40.80
CA SER A 29 -10.86 -50.30 40.67
C SER A 29 -10.01 -51.53 41.02
N GLY A 30 -8.70 -51.46 40.70
CA GLY A 30 -7.74 -52.48 41.08
C GLY A 30 -7.54 -52.60 42.62
N LEU A 31 -7.56 -51.46 43.33
CA LEU A 31 -7.43 -51.39 44.78
C LEU A 31 -8.72 -51.76 45.53
N ALA A 32 -9.88 -51.34 45.03
CA ALA A 32 -11.17 -51.52 45.70
C ALA A 32 -11.89 -52.82 45.35
N GLY A 33 -11.43 -53.58 44.33
CA GLY A 33 -12.06 -54.83 43.88
C GLY A 33 -13.46 -54.67 43.26
N HIS A 34 -13.88 -53.42 42.98
CA HIS A 34 -15.18 -53.09 42.38
C HIS A 34 -15.04 -52.16 41.18
N PRO A 35 -15.87 -52.30 40.13
CA PRO A 35 -15.80 -51.45 38.95
C PRO A 35 -16.37 -50.05 39.17
N ALA A 36 -16.99 -49.75 40.32
CA ALA A 36 -17.62 -48.45 40.60
C ALA A 36 -16.69 -47.23 40.44
N PRO A 37 -15.43 -47.20 40.92
CA PRO A 37 -14.56 -46.03 40.74
C PRO A 37 -14.19 -45.78 39.28
N LEU A 38 -14.06 -46.83 38.47
CA LEU A 38 -13.79 -46.67 37.04
C LEU A 38 -14.97 -46.02 36.33
N ILE A 39 -16.21 -46.41 36.64
CA ILE A 39 -17.42 -45.84 36.02
C ILE A 39 -17.60 -44.36 36.41
N VAL A 40 -17.45 -44.04 37.70
CA VAL A 40 -17.62 -42.68 38.20
C VAL A 40 -16.55 -41.73 37.63
N LEU A 41 -15.28 -42.14 37.69
CA LEU A 41 -14.19 -41.31 37.13
C LEU A 41 -14.23 -41.25 35.62
N GLY A 42 -14.70 -42.30 34.93
CA GLY A 42 -14.94 -42.27 33.49
C GLY A 42 -16.02 -41.25 33.07
N LEU A 43 -17.13 -41.20 33.83
CA LEU A 43 -18.20 -40.20 33.62
C LEU A 43 -17.72 -38.75 33.87
N ILE A 44 -16.95 -38.57 34.95
CA ILE A 44 -16.35 -37.26 35.25
C ILE A 44 -15.36 -36.84 34.15
N GLY A 45 -14.51 -37.75 33.70
CA GLY A 45 -13.59 -37.51 32.61
C GLY A 45 -14.31 -37.17 31.31
N LEU A 46 -15.39 -37.90 30.99
CA LEU A 46 -16.22 -37.60 29.80
C LEU A 46 -16.85 -36.19 29.88
N TYR A 47 -17.32 -35.82 31.07
CA TYR A 47 -17.81 -34.44 31.28
C TYR A 47 -16.71 -33.42 31.06
N LEU A 48 -15.51 -33.61 31.62
CA LEU A 48 -14.37 -32.70 31.48
C LEU A 48 -13.89 -32.59 30.05
N LEU A 49 -13.96 -33.66 29.25
CA LEU A 49 -13.61 -33.67 27.83
C LEU A 49 -14.39 -32.62 27.03
N PHE A 50 -15.68 -32.48 27.31
CA PHE A 50 -16.54 -31.53 26.63
C PHE A 50 -16.63 -30.18 27.35
N ALA A 51 -16.42 -30.14 28.67
CA ALA A 51 -16.55 -28.93 29.47
C ALA A 51 -15.34 -27.99 29.35
N LEU A 52 -14.12 -28.54 29.18
CA LEU A 52 -12.89 -27.76 29.13
C LEU A 52 -12.60 -27.32 27.71
N LYS A 53 -12.58 -26.02 27.49
CA LYS A 53 -12.21 -25.38 26.21
C LYS A 53 -11.10 -24.38 26.42
N VAL A 54 -10.28 -24.22 25.40
CA VAL A 54 -9.18 -23.26 25.39
C VAL A 54 -9.38 -22.32 24.21
N ALA A 55 -9.31 -21.02 24.44
CA ALA A 55 -9.24 -20.01 23.43
C ALA A 55 -7.82 -19.44 23.37
N ASP A 56 -7.34 -19.17 22.18
CA ASP A 56 -6.07 -18.51 21.97
C ASP A 56 -6.09 -17.07 22.50
N GLN A 57 -4.91 -16.48 22.75
CA GLN A 57 -4.80 -15.15 23.34
C GLN A 57 -5.52 -14.08 22.53
N TRP A 58 -5.63 -14.24 21.23
CA TRP A 58 -6.25 -13.32 20.30
C TRP A 58 -7.70 -13.66 19.95
N GLU A 59 -8.25 -14.74 20.51
CA GLU A 59 -9.60 -15.21 20.21
C GLU A 59 -10.57 -14.92 21.35
N LYS A 60 -11.76 -14.47 20.98
CA LYS A 60 -12.92 -14.39 21.87
C LYS A 60 -14.06 -15.20 21.29
N VAL A 61 -14.86 -15.78 22.18
CA VAL A 61 -16.01 -16.60 21.81
C VAL A 61 -17.23 -16.19 22.63
N ALA A 62 -18.38 -16.11 21.99
CA ALA A 62 -19.63 -15.89 22.69
C ALA A 62 -20.19 -17.23 23.19
N VAL A 63 -20.62 -17.23 24.45
CA VAL A 63 -21.29 -18.36 25.08
C VAL A 63 -22.79 -18.11 25.04
N LEU A 64 -23.53 -19.06 24.47
CA LEU A 64 -24.96 -19.06 24.45
C LEU A 64 -25.47 -20.14 25.40
N ARG A 65 -26.35 -19.78 26.32
CA ARG A 65 -27.05 -20.72 27.21
C ARG A 65 -28.49 -20.87 26.73
N MET A 66 -28.84 -22.07 26.30
CA MET A 66 -30.18 -22.36 25.73
C MET A 66 -30.57 -21.36 24.63
N GLY A 67 -29.59 -20.96 23.75
CA GLY A 67 -29.81 -20.02 22.68
C GLY A 67 -29.79 -18.54 23.07
N ARG A 68 -29.67 -18.20 24.36
CA ARG A 68 -29.52 -16.81 24.81
C ARG A 68 -28.07 -16.46 25.06
N TYR A 69 -27.64 -15.30 24.61
CA TYR A 69 -26.32 -14.78 24.88
C TYR A 69 -26.10 -14.53 26.38
N VAL A 70 -25.02 -15.05 26.93
CA VAL A 70 -24.65 -14.91 28.36
C VAL A 70 -23.45 -13.99 28.52
N GLY A 71 -22.51 -14.04 27.59
CA GLY A 71 -21.31 -13.21 27.65
C GLY A 71 -20.20 -13.75 26.75
N LEU A 72 -19.11 -12.96 26.67
CA LEU A 72 -17.89 -13.36 26.01
C LEU A 72 -16.99 -14.12 26.98
N ARG A 73 -16.39 -15.20 26.48
CA ARG A 73 -15.24 -15.85 27.13
C ARG A 73 -13.98 -15.45 26.37
N GLY A 74 -12.99 -15.06 27.15
CA GLY A 74 -11.72 -14.56 26.66
C GLY A 74 -10.64 -15.63 26.59
N PRO A 75 -9.39 -15.21 26.37
CA PRO A 75 -8.26 -16.11 26.20
C PRO A 75 -8.01 -17.00 27.41
N GLY A 76 -7.48 -18.19 27.13
CA GLY A 76 -7.11 -19.18 28.13
C GLY A 76 -8.12 -20.30 28.31
N LEU A 77 -7.99 -21.01 29.44
CA LEU A 77 -8.84 -22.11 29.78
C LEU A 77 -10.17 -21.60 30.36
N PHE A 78 -11.28 -22.05 29.82
CA PHE A 78 -12.60 -21.77 30.37
C PHE A 78 -13.47 -23.02 30.38
N HIS A 79 -14.41 -23.02 31.32
CA HIS A 79 -15.35 -24.09 31.50
C HIS A 79 -16.70 -23.72 30.89
N ILE A 80 -17.30 -24.68 30.19
CA ILE A 80 -18.66 -24.62 29.66
C ILE A 80 -19.47 -25.77 30.22
N ILE A 81 -20.77 -25.61 30.38
CA ILE A 81 -21.68 -26.67 30.78
C ILE A 81 -22.14 -27.37 29.49
N PRO A 82 -21.63 -28.59 29.19
CA PRO A 82 -22.07 -29.31 27.99
C PRO A 82 -23.60 -29.48 28.01
N VAL A 83 -24.24 -29.52 26.82
CA VAL A 83 -25.69 -29.64 26.63
C VAL A 83 -26.46 -28.35 26.89
N VAL A 84 -26.12 -27.55 27.89
CA VAL A 84 -26.84 -26.30 28.25
C VAL A 84 -26.22 -25.10 27.58
N GLU A 85 -24.89 -25.09 27.50
CA GLU A 85 -24.13 -23.99 26.88
C GLU A 85 -23.54 -24.45 25.56
N SER A 86 -23.70 -23.57 24.55
CA SER A 86 -23.10 -23.73 23.24
C SER A 86 -22.17 -22.57 22.95
N LEU A 87 -21.08 -22.86 22.23
CA LEU A 87 -20.14 -21.84 21.76
C LEU A 87 -20.56 -21.35 20.40
N SER A 88 -20.51 -20.05 20.22
CA SER A 88 -20.64 -19.41 18.93
C SER A 88 -19.30 -19.50 18.16
N ARG A 89 -19.16 -18.71 17.11
CA ARG A 89 -17.92 -18.62 16.33
C ARG A 89 -16.82 -17.93 17.14
N PHE A 90 -15.60 -18.44 17.06
CA PHE A 90 -14.42 -17.73 17.56
C PHE A 90 -14.13 -16.51 16.69
N VAL A 91 -13.88 -15.39 17.32
CA VAL A 91 -13.56 -14.11 16.67
C VAL A 91 -12.11 -13.77 16.97
N ASP A 92 -11.30 -13.69 15.92
CA ASP A 92 -9.92 -13.24 15.99
C ASP A 92 -9.89 -11.70 16.06
N GLN A 93 -9.22 -11.15 17.08
CA GLN A 93 -9.07 -9.71 17.33
C GLN A 93 -7.77 -9.13 16.76
N ARG A 94 -7.03 -9.87 15.97
CA ARG A 94 -5.86 -9.34 15.25
C ARG A 94 -6.28 -8.54 14.03
N VAL A 95 -5.37 -7.72 13.55
CA VAL A 95 -5.56 -7.02 12.27
C VAL A 95 -5.67 -8.05 11.15
N ARG A 96 -6.74 -7.94 10.38
CA ARG A 96 -7.03 -8.80 9.23
C ARG A 96 -7.02 -7.98 7.95
N VAL A 97 -6.81 -8.66 6.85
CA VAL A 97 -6.73 -8.07 5.52
C VAL A 97 -7.85 -8.60 4.66
N ALA A 98 -8.53 -7.69 3.97
CA ALA A 98 -9.50 -8.02 2.93
C ALA A 98 -9.04 -7.40 1.60
N ASN A 99 -8.92 -8.24 0.57
CA ASN A 99 -8.69 -7.76 -0.79
C ASN A 99 -10.04 -7.42 -1.43
N VAL A 100 -10.13 -6.23 -2.00
CA VAL A 100 -11.35 -5.70 -2.60
C VAL A 100 -11.02 -5.24 -4.01
N THR A 101 -11.82 -5.69 -4.96
CA THR A 101 -11.70 -5.33 -6.37
C THR A 101 -12.96 -4.65 -6.86
N ALA A 102 -12.82 -3.56 -7.61
CA ALA A 102 -13.91 -2.93 -8.33
C ALA A 102 -13.63 -3.04 -9.83
N GLU A 103 -14.35 -3.94 -10.48
CA GLU A 103 -14.20 -4.20 -11.90
C GLU A 103 -15.11 -3.29 -12.73
N SER A 104 -14.58 -2.79 -13.85
CA SER A 104 -15.32 -2.03 -14.88
C SER A 104 -16.21 -0.91 -14.32
N THR A 105 -15.68 -0.18 -13.34
CA THR A 105 -16.38 0.95 -12.74
C THR A 105 -16.03 2.23 -13.47
N LEU A 106 -17.02 3.08 -13.75
CA LEU A 106 -16.82 4.36 -14.41
C LEU A 106 -16.39 5.41 -13.38
N THR A 107 -15.34 6.15 -13.70
CA THR A 107 -14.92 7.35 -12.99
C THR A 107 -15.87 8.52 -13.30
N ARG A 108 -15.69 9.66 -12.61
CA ARG A 108 -16.48 10.88 -12.86
C ARG A 108 -16.34 11.38 -14.30
N ASP A 109 -15.17 11.22 -14.91
CA ASP A 109 -14.86 11.55 -16.30
C ASP A 109 -15.21 10.43 -17.29
N THR A 110 -16.08 9.50 -16.87
CA THR A 110 -16.64 8.38 -17.68
C THR A 110 -15.62 7.37 -18.20
N VAL A 111 -14.44 7.29 -17.60
CA VAL A 111 -13.41 6.32 -17.93
C VAL A 111 -13.67 5.01 -17.19
N PRO A 112 -13.78 3.86 -17.86
CA PRO A 112 -13.89 2.56 -17.20
C PRO A 112 -12.52 2.18 -16.59
N VAL A 113 -12.54 1.87 -15.29
CA VAL A 113 -11.33 1.48 -14.54
C VAL A 113 -11.56 0.20 -13.76
N ASN A 114 -10.49 -0.54 -13.55
CA ASN A 114 -10.44 -1.65 -12.60
C ASN A 114 -9.51 -1.23 -11.46
N VAL A 115 -10.03 -1.21 -10.24
CA VAL A 115 -9.29 -0.76 -9.05
C VAL A 115 -9.20 -1.89 -8.05
N ASP A 116 -7.98 -2.18 -7.62
CA ASP A 116 -7.68 -3.12 -6.55
C ASP A 116 -7.30 -2.35 -5.29
N ALA A 117 -7.94 -2.68 -4.17
CA ALA A 117 -7.67 -2.08 -2.88
C ALA A 117 -7.50 -3.15 -1.80
N ILE A 118 -6.76 -2.81 -0.76
CA ILE A 118 -6.53 -3.63 0.42
C ILE A 118 -7.10 -2.89 1.62
N VAL A 119 -7.95 -3.57 2.37
CA VAL A 119 -8.58 -3.03 3.59
C VAL A 119 -8.00 -3.74 4.80
N PHE A 120 -7.39 -2.98 5.70
CA PHE A 120 -6.92 -3.46 7.01
C PHE A 120 -7.97 -3.15 8.06
N TRP A 121 -8.43 -4.16 8.77
CA TRP A 121 -9.49 -4.02 9.75
C TRP A 121 -9.28 -4.91 10.97
N VAL A 122 -9.91 -4.55 12.08
CA VAL A 122 -9.80 -5.25 13.35
C VAL A 122 -11.18 -5.29 14.04
N VAL A 123 -11.47 -6.40 14.72
CA VAL A 123 -12.65 -6.50 15.59
C VAL A 123 -12.29 -6.00 16.98
N TRP A 124 -12.76 -4.82 17.35
CA TRP A 124 -12.55 -4.27 18.68
C TRP A 124 -13.62 -4.75 19.68
N ASN A 125 -14.83 -5.02 19.19
CA ASN A 125 -15.91 -5.55 20.01
C ASN A 125 -16.48 -6.85 19.39
N ALA A 126 -16.00 -7.98 19.91
CA ALA A 126 -16.42 -9.29 19.43
C ALA A 126 -17.90 -9.59 19.70
N GLU A 127 -18.50 -9.00 20.73
CA GLU A 127 -19.92 -9.16 21.05
C GLU A 127 -20.80 -8.62 19.93
N LYS A 128 -20.59 -7.36 19.55
CA LYS A 128 -21.33 -6.74 18.44
C LYS A 128 -21.09 -7.48 17.14
N ALA A 129 -19.85 -7.86 16.85
CA ALA A 129 -19.50 -8.56 15.62
C ALA A 129 -20.21 -9.91 15.46
N ILE A 130 -20.53 -10.59 16.58
CA ILE A 130 -21.24 -11.88 16.57
C ILE A 130 -22.75 -11.68 16.54
N LEU A 131 -23.29 -10.70 17.29
CA LEU A 131 -24.72 -10.54 17.49
C LEU A 131 -25.38 -9.72 16.39
N GLU A 132 -24.69 -8.70 15.87
CA GLU A 132 -25.24 -7.76 14.88
C GLU A 132 -25.12 -8.29 13.45
N VAL A 133 -24.06 -9.06 13.13
CA VAL A 133 -23.78 -9.50 11.77
C VAL A 133 -23.51 -10.98 11.67
N GLN A 134 -24.22 -11.67 10.80
CA GLN A 134 -24.08 -13.11 10.60
C GLN A 134 -22.68 -13.47 10.08
N ASN A 135 -22.17 -12.77 9.06
CA ASN A 135 -20.85 -12.94 8.51
C ASN A 135 -20.18 -11.58 8.29
N PHE A 136 -19.49 -11.12 9.32
CA PHE A 136 -18.83 -9.81 9.29
C PHE A 136 -17.68 -9.74 8.27
N VAL A 137 -17.06 -10.88 7.93
CA VAL A 137 -15.98 -10.91 6.91
C VAL A 137 -16.53 -10.56 5.54
N ASP A 138 -17.61 -11.23 5.13
CA ASP A 138 -18.26 -10.97 3.85
C ASP A 138 -18.94 -9.58 3.84
N ALA A 139 -19.53 -9.18 4.97
CA ALA A 139 -20.17 -7.87 5.11
C ALA A 139 -19.15 -6.73 4.92
N ILE A 140 -17.95 -6.83 5.49
CA ILE A 140 -16.87 -5.86 5.28
C ILE A 140 -16.44 -5.83 3.82
N GLN A 141 -16.22 -7.01 3.21
CA GLN A 141 -15.78 -7.11 1.84
C GLN A 141 -16.78 -6.48 0.87
N LEU A 142 -18.07 -6.77 1.02
CA LEU A 142 -19.14 -6.20 0.19
C LEU A 142 -19.32 -4.69 0.43
N SER A 143 -19.22 -4.26 1.69
CA SER A 143 -19.29 -2.83 2.04
C SER A 143 -18.11 -2.07 1.45
N ALA A 144 -16.92 -2.64 1.52
CA ALA A 144 -15.71 -2.06 0.95
C ALA A 144 -15.79 -2.01 -0.58
N GLN A 145 -16.29 -3.06 -1.23
CA GLN A 145 -16.49 -3.08 -2.68
C GLN A 145 -17.49 -2.00 -3.12
N THR A 146 -18.59 -1.84 -2.38
CA THR A 146 -19.58 -0.81 -2.67
C THR A 146 -19.03 0.60 -2.44
N GLY A 147 -18.32 0.83 -1.32
CA GLY A 147 -17.68 2.10 -1.01
C GLY A 147 -16.60 2.47 -2.03
N LEU A 148 -15.81 1.47 -2.49
CA LEU A 148 -14.81 1.67 -3.54
C LEU A 148 -15.45 2.12 -4.85
N ARG A 149 -16.54 1.47 -5.29
CA ARG A 149 -17.29 1.89 -6.50
C ARG A 149 -17.87 3.29 -6.37
N GLU A 150 -18.39 3.62 -5.21
CA GLU A 150 -18.95 4.95 -4.94
C GLU A 150 -17.85 6.03 -4.99
N SER A 151 -16.70 5.77 -4.39
CA SER A 151 -15.56 6.68 -4.41
C SER A 151 -15.00 6.85 -5.83
N ILE A 152 -14.87 5.77 -6.61
CA ILE A 152 -14.44 5.83 -8.01
C ILE A 152 -15.36 6.75 -8.82
N GLY A 153 -16.67 6.61 -8.67
CA GLY A 153 -17.65 7.42 -9.41
C GLY A 153 -17.64 8.91 -9.05
N ARG A 154 -17.06 9.30 -7.91
CA ARG A 154 -16.93 10.70 -7.48
C ARG A 154 -15.65 11.39 -7.95
N HIS A 155 -14.60 10.63 -8.27
CA HIS A 155 -13.27 11.14 -8.60
C HIS A 155 -12.94 10.99 -10.08
N GLU A 156 -12.10 11.89 -10.57
CA GLU A 156 -11.52 11.81 -11.91
C GLU A 156 -10.32 10.86 -11.92
N LEU A 157 -10.02 10.26 -13.07
CA LEU A 157 -8.92 9.33 -13.22
C LEU A 157 -7.57 9.94 -12.77
N ALA A 158 -7.32 11.19 -13.14
CA ALA A 158 -6.10 11.90 -12.77
C ALA A 158 -5.93 12.01 -11.25
N GLN A 159 -7.00 12.30 -10.51
CA GLN A 159 -7.01 12.37 -9.05
C GLN A 159 -6.74 10.99 -8.42
N MET A 160 -7.36 9.94 -8.96
CA MET A 160 -7.17 8.58 -8.48
C MET A 160 -5.73 8.08 -8.62
N ILE A 161 -5.00 8.55 -9.62
CA ILE A 161 -3.59 8.18 -9.84
C ILE A 161 -2.66 9.03 -8.96
N THR A 162 -2.94 10.33 -8.82
CA THR A 162 -2.05 11.29 -8.14
C THR A 162 -2.30 11.33 -6.63
N GLU A 163 -3.55 11.18 -6.18
CA GLU A 163 -3.98 11.40 -4.79
C GLU A 163 -4.49 10.11 -4.12
N ARG A 164 -3.85 8.98 -4.39
CA ARG A 164 -4.25 7.65 -3.88
C ARG A 164 -4.43 7.63 -2.36
N GLU A 165 -3.58 8.33 -1.65
CA GLU A 165 -3.62 8.39 -0.18
C GLU A 165 -4.85 9.14 0.35
N SER A 166 -5.25 10.21 -0.32
CA SER A 166 -6.46 10.97 0.02
C SER A 166 -7.72 10.12 -0.17
N LEU A 167 -7.79 9.40 -1.29
CA LEU A 167 -8.85 8.44 -1.60
C LEU A 167 -8.92 7.31 -0.56
N GLY A 168 -7.77 6.78 -0.16
CA GLY A 168 -7.69 5.75 0.88
C GLY A 168 -8.26 6.23 2.21
N ARG A 169 -7.95 7.46 2.62
CA ARG A 169 -8.49 8.08 3.85
C ARG A 169 -10.01 8.33 3.78
N GLU A 170 -10.51 8.77 2.64
CA GLU A 170 -11.96 8.96 2.44
C GLU A 170 -12.69 7.62 2.52
N LEU A 171 -12.18 6.59 1.84
CA LEU A 171 -12.72 5.23 1.90
C LEU A 171 -12.69 4.67 3.32
N GLN A 172 -11.58 4.86 4.03
CA GLN A 172 -11.47 4.46 5.43
C GLN A 172 -12.59 5.06 6.27
N ARG A 173 -12.82 6.37 6.16
CA ARG A 173 -13.87 7.07 6.90
C ARG A 173 -15.26 6.53 6.57
N ILE A 174 -15.58 6.36 5.29
CA ILE A 174 -16.88 5.82 4.84
C ILE A 174 -17.10 4.40 5.36
N LEU A 175 -16.07 3.57 5.30
CA LEU A 175 -16.14 2.19 5.77
C LEU A 175 -16.24 2.12 7.29
N ASP A 176 -15.45 2.91 8.01
CA ASP A 176 -15.47 2.93 9.48
C ASP A 176 -16.83 3.38 10.01
N GLU A 177 -17.47 4.39 9.40
CA GLU A 177 -18.84 4.79 9.74
C GLU A 177 -19.86 3.65 9.56
N LYS A 178 -19.68 2.79 8.54
CA LYS A 178 -20.58 1.65 8.28
C LYS A 178 -20.29 0.46 9.18
N THR A 179 -19.02 0.21 9.54
CA THR A 179 -18.61 -1.00 10.26
C THR A 179 -18.51 -0.81 11.77
N ASN A 180 -18.39 0.42 12.25
CA ASN A 180 -18.32 0.73 13.67
C ASN A 180 -19.53 0.24 14.49
N PRO A 181 -20.80 0.34 14.01
CA PRO A 181 -21.95 -0.27 14.70
C PRO A 181 -21.78 -1.77 14.93
N TRP A 182 -21.08 -2.47 14.05
CA TRP A 182 -20.82 -3.91 14.14
C TRP A 182 -19.64 -4.27 15.05
N GLY A 183 -19.02 -3.27 15.71
CA GLY A 183 -17.86 -3.48 16.57
C GLY A 183 -16.56 -3.76 15.79
N ILE A 184 -16.47 -3.25 14.57
CA ILE A 184 -15.32 -3.42 13.67
C ILE A 184 -14.80 -2.04 13.31
N THR A 185 -13.47 -1.88 13.36
CA THR A 185 -12.79 -0.65 12.95
C THR A 185 -11.92 -0.92 11.74
N VAL A 186 -12.03 -0.06 10.74
CA VAL A 186 -11.16 -0.05 9.56
C VAL A 186 -9.92 0.78 9.88
N HIS A 187 -8.78 0.12 9.94
CA HIS A 187 -7.51 0.75 10.30
C HIS A 187 -6.94 1.60 9.15
N SER A 188 -6.89 1.03 7.96
CA SER A 188 -6.47 1.73 6.75
C SER A 188 -7.08 1.08 5.51
N VAL A 189 -7.19 1.87 4.45
CA VAL A 189 -7.53 1.39 3.10
C VAL A 189 -6.43 1.86 2.17
N GLU A 190 -5.81 0.93 1.46
CA GLU A 190 -4.73 1.21 0.54
C GLU A 190 -5.15 0.83 -0.88
N ILE A 191 -5.08 1.78 -1.79
CA ILE A 191 -5.31 1.55 -3.22
C ILE A 191 -4.03 0.97 -3.80
N ARG A 192 -4.11 -0.28 -4.24
CA ARG A 192 -2.96 -1.02 -4.75
C ARG A 192 -2.70 -0.70 -6.22
N ASP A 193 -3.71 -0.88 -7.06
CA ASP A 193 -3.57 -0.76 -8.50
C ASP A 193 -4.81 -0.13 -9.13
N VAL A 194 -4.59 0.70 -10.15
CA VAL A 194 -5.65 1.32 -10.97
C VAL A 194 -5.33 0.98 -12.41
N ARG A 195 -6.11 0.06 -12.98
CA ARG A 195 -5.95 -0.39 -14.36
C ARG A 195 -6.99 0.24 -15.25
N ILE A 196 -6.53 0.80 -16.37
CA ILE A 196 -7.35 1.38 -17.42
C ILE A 196 -7.27 0.50 -18.68
N PRO A 197 -8.24 0.59 -19.60
CA PRO A 197 -8.17 -0.10 -20.89
C PRO A 197 -6.93 0.34 -21.70
N GLN A 198 -6.26 -0.59 -22.33
CA GLN A 198 -5.00 -0.36 -23.05
C GLN A 198 -5.12 0.69 -24.15
N ALA A 199 -6.23 0.73 -24.89
CA ALA A 199 -6.46 1.74 -25.92
C ALA A 199 -6.47 3.18 -25.35
N LEU A 200 -6.94 3.35 -24.11
CA LEU A 200 -6.95 4.64 -23.44
C LEU A 200 -5.58 4.97 -22.84
N GLU A 201 -4.87 3.99 -22.33
CA GLU A 201 -3.49 4.11 -21.85
C GLU A 201 -2.57 4.63 -22.98
N ASP A 202 -2.68 4.07 -24.18
CA ASP A 202 -1.94 4.52 -25.36
C ASP A 202 -2.28 5.96 -25.75
N ALA A 203 -3.54 6.35 -25.68
CA ALA A 203 -3.97 7.72 -25.97
C ALA A 203 -3.46 8.71 -24.92
N MET A 204 -3.57 8.41 -23.65
CA MET A 204 -3.07 9.23 -22.55
C MET A 204 -1.54 9.34 -22.57
N SER A 205 -0.84 8.27 -22.92
CA SER A 205 0.62 8.27 -23.08
C SER A 205 1.06 9.24 -24.17
N ARG A 206 0.40 9.21 -25.33
CA ARG A 206 0.66 10.16 -26.44
C ARG A 206 0.36 11.60 -26.04
N GLN A 207 -0.74 11.83 -25.33
CA GLN A 207 -1.08 13.18 -24.83
C GLN A 207 -0.03 13.67 -23.82
N ALA A 208 0.38 12.83 -22.87
CA ALA A 208 1.41 13.16 -21.90
C ALA A 208 2.76 13.43 -22.55
N GLN A 209 3.11 12.67 -23.59
CA GLN A 209 4.33 12.89 -24.36
C GLN A 209 4.29 14.22 -25.11
N ALA A 210 3.18 14.56 -25.79
CA ALA A 210 3.01 15.83 -26.47
C ALA A 210 3.08 17.01 -25.50
N GLU A 211 2.48 16.89 -24.34
CA GLU A 211 2.53 17.93 -23.30
C GLU A 211 3.94 18.14 -22.75
N ARG A 212 4.68 17.06 -22.48
CA ARG A 212 6.10 17.14 -22.07
C ARG A 212 6.95 17.78 -23.14
N GLU A 213 6.70 17.45 -24.42
CA GLU A 213 7.42 18.04 -25.54
C GLU A 213 7.11 19.54 -25.66
N ARG A 214 5.85 19.94 -25.51
CA ARG A 214 5.44 21.35 -25.45
C ARG A 214 6.13 22.09 -24.29
N GLN A 215 6.17 21.51 -23.10
CA GLN A 215 6.84 22.09 -21.95
C GLN A 215 8.36 22.20 -22.17
N ALA A 216 8.99 21.17 -22.74
CA ALA A 216 10.42 21.20 -23.07
C ALA A 216 10.75 22.31 -24.06
N ARG A 217 9.92 22.49 -25.14
CA ARG A 217 10.10 23.58 -26.10
C ARG A 217 9.93 24.96 -25.47
N ASN A 218 8.96 25.11 -24.55
CA ASN A 218 8.77 26.39 -23.83
C ASN A 218 9.97 26.70 -22.94
N ILE A 219 10.50 25.72 -22.22
CA ILE A 219 11.70 25.86 -21.35
C ILE A 219 12.92 26.23 -22.20
N LEU A 220 13.11 25.57 -23.37
CA LEU A 220 14.19 25.88 -24.28
C LEU A 220 14.05 27.32 -24.83
N GLY A 221 12.84 27.74 -25.25
CA GLY A 221 12.61 29.10 -25.71
C GLY A 221 12.85 30.16 -24.63
N GLN A 222 12.47 29.87 -23.39
CA GLN A 222 12.79 30.75 -22.25
C GLN A 222 14.30 30.81 -21.99
N ALA A 223 14.99 29.68 -22.05
CA ALA A 223 16.44 29.61 -21.88
C ALA A 223 17.16 30.38 -23.00
N GLU A 224 16.71 30.24 -24.27
CA GLU A 224 17.25 31.02 -25.40
C GLU A 224 17.06 32.53 -25.21
N THR A 225 15.88 32.94 -24.71
CA THR A 225 15.61 34.37 -24.43
C THR A 225 16.55 34.88 -23.31
N GLU A 226 16.70 34.12 -22.23
CA GLU A 226 17.58 34.48 -21.13
C GLU A 226 19.06 34.54 -21.58
N ILE A 227 19.50 33.59 -22.40
CA ILE A 227 20.83 33.61 -23.00
C ILE A 227 21.02 34.82 -23.89
N SER A 228 20.04 35.15 -24.74
CA SER A 228 20.07 36.32 -25.61
C SER A 228 20.19 37.63 -24.81
N ASP A 229 19.43 37.75 -23.72
CA ASP A 229 19.51 38.91 -22.82
C ASP A 229 20.90 39.02 -22.16
N LYS A 230 21.48 37.89 -21.74
CA LYS A 230 22.84 37.85 -21.19
C LYS A 230 23.90 38.26 -22.23
N PHE A 231 23.74 37.80 -23.49
CA PHE A 231 24.61 38.20 -24.56
C PHE A 231 24.48 39.70 -24.88
N ALA A 232 23.24 40.26 -24.88
CA ALA A 232 23.02 41.69 -25.09
C ALA A 232 23.68 42.52 -23.96
N GLN A 233 23.55 42.09 -22.71
CA GLN A 233 24.21 42.74 -21.56
C GLN A 233 25.74 42.68 -21.69
N ALA A 234 26.29 41.51 -22.04
CA ALA A 234 27.72 41.32 -22.25
C ALA A 234 28.22 42.20 -23.41
N ALA A 235 27.49 42.27 -24.55
CA ALA A 235 27.83 43.10 -25.69
C ALA A 235 27.83 44.59 -25.35
N ALA A 236 26.88 45.06 -24.51
CA ALA A 236 26.87 46.42 -24.00
C ALA A 236 28.14 46.75 -23.20
N THR A 237 28.63 45.86 -22.38
CA THR A 237 29.87 46.00 -21.59
C THR A 237 31.12 46.12 -22.46
N TYR A 238 31.15 45.44 -23.63
CA TYR A 238 32.31 45.44 -24.54
C TYR A 238 32.25 46.56 -25.60
N ARG A 239 31.13 47.24 -25.78
CA ARG A 239 30.93 48.27 -26.81
C ARG A 239 31.98 49.38 -26.72
N ASP A 240 32.31 49.81 -25.52
CA ASP A 240 33.22 50.94 -25.28
C ASP A 240 34.68 50.52 -25.02
N ASN A 241 34.96 49.21 -25.09
CA ASN A 241 36.32 48.68 -24.82
C ASN A 241 36.69 47.55 -25.81
N PRO A 242 37.14 47.92 -27.01
CA PRO A 242 37.51 46.95 -28.06
C PRO A 242 38.69 46.04 -27.67
N VAL A 243 39.57 46.49 -26.78
CA VAL A 243 40.68 45.69 -26.29
C VAL A 243 40.20 44.53 -25.42
N ALA A 244 39.20 44.81 -24.56
CA ALA A 244 38.61 43.75 -23.72
C ALA A 244 37.84 42.71 -24.57
N LEU A 245 37.16 43.12 -25.62
CA LEU A 245 36.52 42.19 -26.56
C LEU A 245 37.55 41.29 -27.26
N HIS A 246 38.68 41.82 -27.68
CA HIS A 246 39.75 41.05 -28.31
C HIS A 246 40.34 40.00 -27.35
N LEU A 247 40.62 40.43 -26.11
CA LEU A 247 41.14 39.49 -25.07
C LEU A 247 40.11 38.39 -24.75
N ARG A 248 38.83 38.69 -24.70
CA ARG A 248 37.75 37.71 -24.50
C ARG A 248 37.67 36.68 -25.62
N ALA A 249 37.78 37.15 -26.88
CA ALA A 249 37.81 36.28 -28.05
C ALA A 249 39.00 35.32 -28.02
N MET A 250 40.18 35.80 -27.66
CA MET A 250 41.41 34.97 -27.49
C MET A 250 41.24 33.96 -26.39
N ASN A 251 40.65 34.34 -25.25
CA ASN A 251 40.40 33.44 -24.13
C ASN A 251 39.41 32.30 -24.51
N MET A 252 38.32 32.63 -25.23
CA MET A 252 37.35 31.64 -25.74
C MET A 252 37.99 30.65 -26.70
N LEU A 253 38.88 31.10 -27.59
CA LEU A 253 39.64 30.21 -28.47
C LEU A 253 40.58 29.30 -27.69
N TYR A 254 41.27 29.84 -26.68
CA TYR A 254 42.13 29.06 -25.83
C TYR A 254 41.39 27.98 -25.04
N GLU A 255 40.22 28.32 -24.45
CA GLU A 255 39.36 27.39 -23.76
C GLU A 255 38.83 26.28 -24.69
N ALA A 256 38.36 26.64 -25.90
CA ALA A 256 37.88 25.66 -26.88
C ALA A 256 38.99 24.65 -27.31
N ILE A 257 40.21 25.13 -27.50
CA ILE A 257 41.34 24.25 -27.83
C ILE A 257 41.73 23.35 -26.66
N LYS A 258 41.70 23.87 -25.44
CA LYS A 258 42.04 23.14 -24.22
C LYS A 258 41.05 22.02 -23.87
N GLU A 259 39.75 22.29 -24.03
CA GLU A 259 38.73 21.33 -23.62
C GLU A 259 38.53 20.16 -24.57
N ARG A 260 38.73 20.32 -25.87
CA ARG A 260 38.39 19.27 -26.86
C ARG A 260 39.53 18.88 -27.82
N GLY A 261 40.64 19.59 -27.84
CA GLY A 261 41.76 19.29 -28.75
C GLY A 261 41.36 19.30 -30.23
N SER A 262 40.24 19.94 -30.58
CA SER A 262 39.64 19.93 -31.93
C SER A 262 40.01 21.19 -32.71
N MET A 263 40.13 21.03 -34.02
CA MET A 263 40.38 22.13 -34.94
C MET A 263 39.15 23.07 -34.94
N VAL A 264 39.41 24.37 -34.66
CA VAL A 264 38.37 25.41 -34.77
C VAL A 264 38.50 26.04 -36.13
N ILE A 265 37.51 25.88 -36.98
CA ILE A 265 37.43 26.57 -38.28
C ILE A 265 36.77 27.92 -38.07
N VAL A 266 37.54 29.01 -38.22
CA VAL A 266 37.04 30.39 -38.10
C VAL A 266 36.92 30.97 -39.49
N PRO A 267 35.78 31.53 -39.89
CA PRO A 267 35.64 32.26 -41.19
C PRO A 267 36.65 33.41 -41.27
N SER A 268 37.23 33.61 -42.44
CA SER A 268 38.22 34.69 -42.67
C SER A 268 37.74 36.08 -42.27
N SER A 269 36.47 36.36 -42.51
CA SER A 269 35.83 37.62 -42.10
C SER A 269 35.80 37.83 -40.57
N ALA A 270 35.68 36.76 -39.80
CA ALA A 270 35.71 36.83 -38.32
C ALA A 270 37.17 37.03 -37.83
N VAL A 271 38.14 36.48 -38.52
CA VAL A 271 39.57 36.66 -38.21
C VAL A 271 39.99 38.12 -38.42
N GLU A 272 39.50 38.78 -39.51
CA GLU A 272 39.75 40.19 -39.78
C GLU A 272 39.09 41.11 -38.75
N THR A 273 37.81 40.87 -38.41
CA THR A 273 37.07 41.67 -37.40
C THR A 273 37.67 41.48 -35.99
N MET A 274 38.24 40.33 -35.67
CA MET A 274 38.89 40.07 -34.39
C MET A 274 40.34 40.54 -34.33
N GLY A 275 40.91 41.08 -35.44
CA GLY A 275 42.33 41.52 -35.51
C GLY A 275 43.34 40.37 -35.36
N LEU A 276 42.88 39.12 -35.54
CA LEU A 276 43.70 37.93 -35.33
C LEU A 276 44.70 37.64 -36.48
N GLY A 277 44.44 38.23 -37.66
CA GLY A 277 45.26 37.99 -38.86
C GLY A 277 46.76 38.29 -38.65
N GLY A 278 47.05 39.37 -37.96
CA GLY A 278 48.44 39.77 -37.66
C GLY A 278 49.14 38.86 -36.63
N SER A 279 48.43 38.40 -35.61
CA SER A 279 48.98 37.56 -34.52
C SER A 279 49.21 36.11 -34.97
N LEU A 280 48.35 35.57 -35.84
CA LEU A 280 48.52 34.25 -36.43
C LEU A 280 49.71 34.20 -37.40
N ALA A 281 49.93 35.27 -38.20
CA ALA A 281 51.07 35.37 -39.06
C ALA A 281 52.41 35.41 -38.29
N VAL A 282 52.45 36.13 -37.18
CA VAL A 282 53.63 36.17 -36.29
C VAL A 282 53.84 34.83 -35.58
N ALA A 283 52.78 34.12 -35.16
CA ALA A 283 52.90 32.79 -34.55
C ALA A 283 53.38 31.73 -35.56
N ALA A 284 52.93 31.79 -36.80
CA ALA A 284 53.38 30.92 -37.88
C ALA A 284 54.85 31.13 -38.24
N LEU A 285 55.34 32.37 -38.20
CA LEU A 285 56.73 32.70 -38.43
C LEU A 285 57.66 32.26 -37.25
N ASN A 286 57.17 32.31 -36.04
CA ASN A 286 57.94 31.86 -34.89
C ASN A 286 57.96 30.31 -34.69
N GLY A 287 56.98 29.61 -35.26
CA GLY A 287 56.94 28.13 -35.26
C GLY A 287 57.79 27.45 -36.32
N ALA A 288 58.37 28.24 -37.25
CA ALA A 288 59.21 27.76 -38.34
C ALA A 288 60.72 27.94 -38.08
N LYS A 289 61.16 27.78 -36.84
CA LYS A 289 62.63 27.58 -36.57
C LYS A 289 62.91 26.12 -36.31
N PRO A 290 63.91 25.56 -37.00
CA PRO A 290 64.28 24.14 -37.00
C PRO A 290 64.73 23.62 -35.64
#